data_e211a5971d801a7ed5981ecd662a3701
#
_entry.id   e211a5971d801a7ed5981ecd662a3701
#
_cell.length_a   1.000
_cell.length_b   1.000
_cell.length_c   1.000
_cell.angle_alpha   90.00
_cell.angle_beta   90.00
_cell.angle_gamma   90.00
#
_symmetry.space_group_name_H-M   'P 1'
#
loop_
_entity.id
_entity.type
_entity.pdbx_description
1 polymer ?
#
loop_
_entity_poly.entity_id
_entity_poly.type
_entity_poly.pdbx_seq_one_letter_code
_entity_poly.pdbx_strand_id
1 'polypeptide(L)'
;VYIDTTQSDFKVTPELIESHLTHKTKAILLNYPTNPTGVILERSEVKNIVDTLVNKHIFIISDEIYAENTFKGQHTSFAEFPEIRDQLLLIGGLSKSHSATGIRIGFLLGPEYLIEKLTFMHAYNCICANVPAQIACTTALNEGINAPLYMNRDYIERRNYLKEKLESLGFELTAQPEGAFYIFPSIKRFTENDFEFCVDVLEKAHLAMVPGSSFTDIGKGYIRISYAYDMETLKKGMHRLENYLQQHYPEQMLSLIHIS
;
A
#
# COMPACT_ATOMS: atom_id res chain seq x y z
N VAL A 1 -7.77 -2.87 -16.59
CA VAL A 1 -6.62 -3.78 -16.80
C VAL A 1 -5.65 -3.53 -15.65
N TYR A 2 -5.14 -4.60 -15.04
CA TYR A 2 -4.08 -4.51 -14.03
C TYR A 2 -2.73 -4.63 -14.72
N ILE A 3 -1.75 -3.88 -14.23
CA ILE A 3 -0.34 -3.97 -14.65
C ILE A 3 0.37 -4.90 -13.67
N ASP A 4 0.97 -5.97 -14.19
CA ASP A 4 1.79 -6.87 -13.38
C ASP A 4 3.15 -6.24 -13.10
N THR A 5 3.42 -5.98 -11.83
CA THR A 5 4.66 -5.37 -11.34
C THR A 5 5.53 -6.34 -10.52
N THR A 6 5.19 -7.63 -10.49
CA THR A 6 5.92 -8.63 -9.68
C THR A 6 7.38 -8.79 -10.11
N GLN A 7 7.69 -8.57 -11.40
CA GLN A 7 9.04 -8.68 -11.96
C GLN A 7 9.86 -7.38 -11.86
N SER A 8 9.27 -6.32 -11.30
CA SER A 8 9.89 -5.00 -11.10
C SER A 8 9.81 -4.53 -9.65
N ASP A 9 10.00 -5.45 -8.71
CA ASP A 9 9.93 -5.19 -7.26
C ASP A 9 8.62 -4.51 -6.83
N PHE A 10 7.53 -4.86 -7.49
CA PHE A 10 6.20 -4.26 -7.34
C PHE A 10 6.14 -2.75 -7.65
N LYS A 11 7.07 -2.24 -8.44
CA LYS A 11 7.07 -0.88 -8.96
C LYS A 11 6.59 -0.85 -10.40
N VAL A 12 5.74 0.10 -10.72
CA VAL A 12 5.38 0.35 -12.12
C VAL A 12 6.53 1.07 -12.83
N THR A 13 6.82 0.64 -14.07
CA THR A 13 7.86 1.27 -14.91
C THR A 13 7.24 1.91 -16.16
N PRO A 14 7.93 2.84 -16.83
CA PRO A 14 7.52 3.39 -18.11
C PRO A 14 7.13 2.34 -19.15
N GLU A 15 7.94 1.30 -19.28
CA GLU A 15 7.74 0.23 -20.27
C GLU A 15 6.46 -0.56 -19.97
N LEU A 16 6.21 -0.84 -18.69
CA LEU A 16 4.98 -1.51 -18.25
C LEU A 16 3.75 -0.64 -18.56
N ILE A 17 3.84 0.66 -18.31
CA ILE A 17 2.76 1.60 -18.63
C ILE A 17 2.51 1.59 -20.15
N GLU A 18 3.54 1.81 -20.96
CA GLU A 18 3.41 1.91 -22.41
C GLU A 18 2.83 0.65 -23.03
N SER A 19 3.24 -0.53 -22.55
CA SER A 19 2.72 -1.82 -23.04
C SER A 19 1.23 -2.05 -22.76
N HIS A 20 0.66 -1.33 -21.77
CA HIS A 20 -0.76 -1.45 -21.40
C HIS A 20 -1.64 -0.30 -21.92
N LEU A 21 -1.04 0.76 -22.47
CA LEU A 21 -1.80 1.87 -23.05
C LEU A 21 -2.44 1.47 -24.37
N THR A 22 -3.70 1.83 -24.54
CA THR A 22 -4.45 1.65 -25.79
C THR A 22 -5.24 2.92 -26.09
N HIS A 23 -5.81 3.01 -27.32
CA HIS A 23 -6.73 4.10 -27.68
C HIS A 23 -8.00 4.18 -26.81
N LYS A 24 -8.29 3.15 -26.02
CA LYS A 24 -9.41 3.10 -25.08
C LYS A 24 -9.02 3.54 -23.67
N THR A 25 -7.73 3.65 -23.37
CA THR A 25 -7.26 4.06 -22.04
C THR A 25 -7.71 5.49 -21.74
N LYS A 26 -8.38 5.70 -20.63
CA LYS A 26 -8.88 7.02 -20.16
C LYS A 26 -8.17 7.52 -18.92
N ALA A 27 -7.69 6.61 -18.09
CA ALA A 27 -6.97 6.95 -16.89
C ALA A 27 -5.99 5.85 -16.51
N ILE A 28 -4.97 6.22 -15.75
CA ILE A 28 -4.13 5.31 -14.96
C ILE A 28 -4.34 5.63 -13.48
N LEU A 29 -4.50 4.59 -12.64
CA LEU A 29 -4.57 4.73 -11.20
C LEU A 29 -3.28 4.19 -10.60
N LEU A 30 -2.61 5.02 -9.83
CA LEU A 30 -1.36 4.73 -9.13
C LEU A 30 -1.58 4.93 -7.63
N ASN A 31 -1.15 3.97 -6.81
CA ASN A 31 -1.21 4.08 -5.36
C ASN A 31 0.20 3.87 -4.78
N TYR A 32 0.83 4.96 -4.33
CA TYR A 32 2.15 4.94 -3.71
C TYR A 32 2.18 5.92 -2.53
N PRO A 33 2.73 5.50 -1.37
CA PRO A 33 3.14 4.14 -0.99
C PRO A 33 2.01 3.12 -1.15
N THR A 34 2.36 1.91 -1.58
CA THR A 34 1.38 0.93 -2.09
C THR A 34 0.74 0.10 -0.98
N ASN A 35 -0.56 -0.07 -1.02
CA ASN A 35 -1.27 -1.17 -0.40
C ASN A 35 -1.55 -2.24 -1.49
N PRO A 36 -1.00 -3.47 -1.40
CA PRO A 36 -0.55 -4.17 -0.18
C PRO A 36 0.96 -4.23 0.07
N THR A 37 1.83 -3.78 -0.84
CA THR A 37 3.24 -4.15 -0.84
C THR A 37 4.14 -3.27 0.04
N GLY A 38 3.69 -2.07 0.39
CA GLY A 38 4.49 -1.09 1.11
C GLY A 38 5.58 -0.41 0.28
N VAL A 39 5.59 -0.63 -1.03
CA VAL A 39 6.61 -0.06 -1.93
C VAL A 39 6.38 1.44 -2.12
N ILE A 40 7.47 2.17 -2.25
CA ILE A 40 7.49 3.60 -2.60
C ILE A 40 8.13 3.82 -3.96
N LEU A 41 7.88 4.96 -4.56
CA LEU A 41 8.63 5.45 -5.72
C LEU A 41 9.63 6.53 -5.31
N GLU A 42 10.83 6.46 -5.85
CA GLU A 42 11.82 7.53 -5.74
C GLU A 42 11.50 8.65 -6.74
N ARG A 43 12.04 9.86 -6.51
CA ARG A 43 11.75 11.02 -7.36
C ARG A 43 12.06 10.78 -8.84
N SER A 44 13.14 10.08 -9.13
CA SER A 44 13.51 9.70 -10.50
C SER A 44 12.50 8.76 -11.15
N GLU A 45 11.94 7.82 -10.38
CA GLU A 45 10.92 6.89 -10.86
C GLU A 45 9.61 7.62 -11.15
N VAL A 46 9.19 8.52 -10.24
CA VAL A 46 8.01 9.38 -10.48
C VAL A 46 8.21 10.25 -11.73
N LYS A 47 9.40 10.87 -11.87
CA LYS A 47 9.71 11.69 -13.06
C LYS A 47 9.62 10.89 -14.36
N ASN A 48 10.16 9.68 -14.39
CA ASN A 48 10.09 8.81 -15.57
C ASN A 48 8.65 8.44 -15.94
N ILE A 49 7.80 8.20 -14.93
CA ILE A 49 6.37 7.96 -15.14
C ILE A 49 5.68 9.21 -15.70
N VAL A 50 5.99 10.38 -15.15
CA VAL A 50 5.47 11.68 -15.61
C VAL A 50 5.85 11.91 -17.07
N ASP A 51 7.12 11.71 -17.43
CA ASP A 51 7.62 11.89 -18.80
C ASP A 51 6.92 10.93 -19.79
N THR A 52 6.57 9.74 -19.34
CA THR A 52 5.82 8.77 -20.14
C THR A 52 4.37 9.21 -20.36
N LEU A 53 3.76 9.87 -19.38
CA LEU A 53 2.34 10.20 -19.36
C LEU A 53 2.03 11.63 -19.84
N VAL A 54 3.00 12.54 -19.77
CA VAL A 54 2.84 13.89 -20.29
C VAL A 54 2.45 13.83 -21.77
N ASN A 55 1.52 14.69 -22.19
CA ASN A 55 0.96 14.73 -23.56
C ASN A 55 0.14 13.48 -23.98
N LYS A 56 -0.08 12.52 -23.10
CA LYS A 56 -1.10 11.48 -23.31
C LYS A 56 -2.45 12.06 -22.87
N HIS A 57 -3.50 11.87 -23.66
CA HIS A 57 -4.84 12.35 -23.33
C HIS A 57 -5.55 11.39 -22.35
N ILE A 58 -4.92 11.11 -21.22
CA ILE A 58 -5.43 10.26 -20.15
C ILE A 58 -5.29 10.96 -18.79
N PHE A 59 -6.18 10.65 -17.87
CA PHE A 59 -6.06 11.15 -16.49
C PHE A 59 -5.08 10.30 -15.68
N ILE A 60 -4.36 10.96 -14.78
CA ILE A 60 -3.51 10.32 -13.77
C ILE A 60 -4.24 10.44 -12.45
N ILE A 61 -4.68 9.33 -11.89
CA ILE A 61 -5.29 9.27 -10.56
C ILE A 61 -4.21 8.77 -9.60
N SER A 62 -3.65 9.68 -8.81
CA SER A 62 -2.62 9.36 -7.82
C SER A 62 -3.26 9.25 -6.44
N ASP A 63 -3.36 8.04 -5.92
CA ASP A 63 -3.79 7.79 -4.54
C ASP A 63 -2.57 7.84 -3.63
N GLU A 64 -2.39 8.98 -2.97
CA GLU A 64 -1.27 9.27 -2.07
C GLU A 64 -1.70 9.22 -0.59
N ILE A 65 -2.71 8.42 -0.26
CA ILE A 65 -3.25 8.31 1.11
C ILE A 65 -2.20 7.91 2.15
N TYR A 66 -1.10 7.27 1.73
CA TYR A 66 0.02 6.85 2.57
C TYR A 66 1.26 7.77 2.45
N ALA A 67 1.16 8.92 1.79
CA ALA A 67 2.29 9.84 1.55
C ALA A 67 3.12 10.10 2.82
N GLU A 68 2.47 10.45 3.92
CA GLU A 68 3.10 10.73 5.21
C GLU A 68 3.66 9.47 5.90
N ASN A 69 3.28 8.27 5.46
CA ASN A 69 3.82 7.01 5.93
C ASN A 69 4.93 6.50 4.99
N THR A 70 5.83 7.37 4.60
CA THR A 70 7.06 7.06 3.86
C THR A 70 8.22 6.98 4.85
N PHE A 71 8.99 5.88 4.81
CA PHE A 71 10.02 5.57 5.81
C PHE A 71 11.45 5.79 5.30
N LYS A 72 11.62 5.86 3.98
CA LYS A 72 12.90 6.16 3.33
C LYS A 72 12.78 7.46 2.55
N GLY A 73 13.53 8.48 2.95
CA GLY A 73 13.48 9.80 2.34
C GLY A 73 12.15 10.52 2.60
N GLN A 74 11.68 11.19 1.57
CA GLN A 74 10.39 11.88 1.56
C GLN A 74 9.55 11.38 0.39
N HIS A 75 8.23 11.32 0.57
CA HIS A 75 7.32 11.05 -0.52
C HIS A 75 7.47 12.11 -1.62
N THR A 76 7.54 11.66 -2.86
CA THR A 76 7.48 12.55 -4.02
C THR A 76 6.07 12.49 -4.59
N SER A 77 5.33 13.57 -4.42
CA SER A 77 3.98 13.68 -4.98
C SER A 77 4.02 13.90 -6.49
N PHE A 78 3.07 13.30 -7.22
CA PHE A 78 2.85 13.62 -8.62
C PHE A 78 2.48 15.10 -8.83
N ALA A 79 1.93 15.78 -7.81
CA ALA A 79 1.62 17.20 -7.85
C ALA A 79 2.85 18.13 -7.90
N GLU A 80 4.05 17.61 -7.64
CA GLU A 80 5.32 18.37 -7.78
C GLU A 80 5.71 18.60 -9.24
N PHE A 81 5.02 17.96 -10.18
CA PHE A 81 5.31 18.01 -11.61
C PHE A 81 4.24 18.82 -12.37
N PRO A 82 4.51 20.11 -12.64
CA PRO A 82 3.52 21.00 -13.26
C PRO A 82 3.10 20.57 -14.67
N GLU A 83 3.92 19.78 -15.36
CA GLU A 83 3.68 19.30 -16.72
C GLU A 83 2.42 18.44 -16.85
N ILE A 84 2.00 17.76 -15.78
CA ILE A 84 0.81 16.89 -15.74
C ILE A 84 -0.36 17.49 -14.99
N ARG A 85 -0.28 18.77 -14.58
CA ARG A 85 -1.27 19.40 -13.70
C ARG A 85 -2.70 19.33 -14.24
N ASP A 86 -2.87 19.48 -15.55
CA ASP A 86 -4.20 19.50 -16.19
C ASP A 86 -4.82 18.11 -16.36
N GLN A 87 -4.08 17.04 -16.07
CA GLN A 87 -4.52 15.64 -16.15
C GLN A 87 -4.41 14.89 -14.81
N LEU A 88 -3.92 15.54 -13.74
CA LEU A 88 -3.71 14.91 -12.44
C LEU A 88 -4.94 15.05 -11.55
N LEU A 89 -5.36 13.92 -10.97
CA LEU A 89 -6.26 13.83 -9.82
C LEU A 89 -5.49 13.22 -8.66
N LEU A 90 -5.27 13.98 -7.60
CA LEU A 90 -4.58 13.54 -6.40
C LEU A 90 -5.58 13.24 -5.29
N ILE A 91 -5.52 12.04 -4.75
CA ILE A 91 -6.33 11.57 -3.62
C ILE A 91 -5.46 11.58 -2.37
N GLY A 92 -5.97 12.18 -1.31
CA GLY A 92 -5.31 12.21 -0.02
C GLY A 92 -6.30 12.22 1.14
N GLY A 93 -5.76 12.24 2.35
CA GLY A 93 -6.59 12.28 3.56
C GLY A 93 -5.81 11.95 4.81
N LEU A 94 -6.47 12.08 5.96
CA LEU A 94 -5.87 11.89 7.29
C LEU A 94 -6.08 10.48 7.86
N SER A 95 -6.78 9.61 7.11
CA SER A 95 -7.13 8.27 7.58
C SER A 95 -5.91 7.44 8.01
N LYS A 96 -4.77 7.64 7.36
CA LYS A 96 -3.53 6.86 7.59
C LYS A 96 -2.49 7.67 8.33
N SER A 97 -2.19 8.86 7.84
CA SER A 97 -1.22 9.77 8.42
C SER A 97 -1.52 10.14 9.89
N HIS A 98 -2.79 10.27 10.26
CA HIS A 98 -3.25 10.65 11.59
C HIS A 98 -4.06 9.56 12.31
N SER A 99 -4.00 8.31 11.83
CA SER A 99 -4.78 7.18 12.38
C SER A 99 -6.28 7.46 12.48
N ALA A 100 -6.82 8.28 11.57
CA ALA A 100 -8.16 8.83 11.60
C ALA A 100 -9.16 8.08 10.71
N THR A 101 -9.00 6.76 10.57
CA THR A 101 -9.82 5.92 9.67
C THR A 101 -11.31 6.00 9.96
N GLY A 102 -11.70 6.12 11.23
CA GLY A 102 -13.10 6.21 11.68
C GLY A 102 -13.78 7.55 11.38
N ILE A 103 -13.01 8.60 11.13
CA ILE A 103 -13.54 9.95 10.84
C ILE A 103 -14.20 10.02 9.46
N ARG A 104 -13.82 9.14 8.53
CA ARG A 104 -14.40 9.02 7.19
C ARG A 104 -14.30 10.29 6.34
N ILE A 105 -13.10 10.86 6.23
CA ILE A 105 -12.84 12.05 5.41
C ILE A 105 -11.59 11.87 4.56
N GLY A 106 -11.62 12.39 3.35
CA GLY A 106 -10.52 12.50 2.42
C GLY A 106 -10.72 13.72 1.53
N PHE A 107 -9.76 14.00 0.69
CA PHE A 107 -9.84 15.10 -0.27
C PHE A 107 -9.35 14.63 -1.65
N LEU A 108 -9.85 15.31 -2.66
CA LEU A 108 -9.46 15.16 -4.05
C LEU A 108 -9.01 16.52 -4.58
N LEU A 109 -7.82 16.57 -5.13
CA LEU A 109 -7.26 17.77 -5.76
C LEU A 109 -7.08 17.49 -7.26
N GLY A 110 -7.32 18.53 -8.08
CA GLY A 110 -7.16 18.39 -9.53
C GLY A 110 -7.56 19.66 -10.29
N PRO A 111 -7.63 19.61 -11.63
CA PRO A 111 -8.01 20.73 -12.45
C PRO A 111 -9.42 21.21 -12.13
N GLU A 112 -9.62 22.54 -12.07
CA GLU A 112 -10.89 23.17 -11.70
C GLU A 112 -12.08 22.61 -12.50
N TYR A 113 -11.95 22.56 -13.83
CA TYR A 113 -13.02 22.07 -14.71
C TYR A 113 -13.50 20.64 -14.40
N LEU A 114 -12.60 19.81 -13.83
CA LEU A 114 -12.92 18.43 -13.47
C LEU A 114 -13.47 18.36 -12.05
N ILE A 115 -12.88 19.10 -11.12
CA ILE A 115 -13.33 19.17 -9.73
C ILE A 115 -14.77 19.72 -9.65
N GLU A 116 -15.15 20.73 -10.44
CA GLU A 116 -16.52 21.22 -10.51
C GLU A 116 -17.51 20.11 -10.85
N LYS A 117 -17.21 19.30 -11.89
CA LYS A 117 -18.08 18.18 -12.30
C LYS A 117 -18.14 17.08 -11.24
N LEU A 118 -17.00 16.75 -10.64
CA LEU A 118 -16.92 15.74 -9.57
C LEU A 118 -17.66 16.21 -8.30
N THR A 119 -17.57 17.49 -7.96
CA THR A 119 -18.32 18.08 -6.84
C THR A 119 -19.83 17.97 -7.06
N PHE A 120 -20.29 18.25 -8.28
CA PHE A 120 -21.69 18.07 -8.62
C PHE A 120 -22.14 16.61 -8.46
N MET A 121 -21.36 15.64 -8.96
CA MET A 121 -21.66 14.22 -8.78
C MET A 121 -21.61 13.80 -7.31
N HIS A 122 -20.62 14.30 -6.56
CA HIS A 122 -20.47 14.02 -5.14
C HIS A 122 -21.68 14.48 -4.32
N ALA A 123 -22.25 15.64 -4.65
CA ALA A 123 -23.44 16.15 -3.99
C ALA A 123 -24.65 15.20 -4.08
N TYR A 124 -24.77 14.44 -5.18
CA TYR A 124 -25.81 13.41 -5.31
C TYR A 124 -25.48 12.10 -4.58
N ASN A 125 -24.20 11.81 -4.34
CA ASN A 125 -23.79 10.59 -3.63
C ASN A 125 -23.81 10.77 -2.11
N CYS A 126 -23.27 11.88 -1.61
CA CYS A 126 -22.98 12.08 -0.18
C CYS A 126 -23.44 13.45 0.35
N ILE A 127 -23.99 14.33 -0.48
CA ILE A 127 -24.33 15.73 -0.17
C ILE A 127 -23.08 16.51 0.22
N CYS A 128 -22.47 16.21 1.37
CA CYS A 128 -21.20 16.79 1.84
C CYS A 128 -20.50 15.87 2.83
N ALA A 129 -19.20 16.11 3.05
CA ALA A 129 -18.49 15.47 4.14
C ALA A 129 -18.99 15.93 5.51
N ASN A 130 -18.91 15.08 6.52
CA ASN A 130 -19.35 15.37 7.89
C ASN A 130 -18.63 16.61 8.46
N VAL A 131 -19.38 17.64 8.90
CA VAL A 131 -18.84 18.93 9.35
C VAL A 131 -17.91 18.79 10.56
N PRO A 132 -18.24 18.07 11.65
CA PRO A 132 -17.31 17.81 12.73
C PRO A 132 -15.99 17.18 12.25
N ALA A 133 -16.04 16.27 11.28
CA ALA A 133 -14.85 15.66 10.70
C ALA A 133 -14.00 16.69 9.91
N GLN A 134 -14.62 17.61 9.18
CA GLN A 134 -13.91 18.69 8.49
C GLN A 134 -13.15 19.59 9.48
N ILE A 135 -13.79 19.97 10.60
CA ILE A 135 -13.16 20.78 11.65
C ILE A 135 -11.99 20.02 12.27
N ALA A 136 -12.17 18.74 12.63
CA ALA A 136 -11.12 17.92 13.19
C ALA A 136 -9.92 17.78 12.24
N CYS A 137 -10.17 17.58 10.93
CA CYS A 137 -9.11 17.51 9.93
C CYS A 137 -8.40 18.85 9.74
N THR A 138 -9.10 19.96 9.78
CA THR A 138 -8.52 21.31 9.73
C THR A 138 -7.57 21.54 10.91
N THR A 139 -7.97 21.15 12.12
CA THR A 139 -7.14 21.22 13.32
C THR A 139 -5.90 20.30 13.19
N ALA A 140 -6.11 19.07 12.73
CA ALA A 140 -5.00 18.12 12.55
C ALA A 140 -3.95 18.62 11.55
N LEU A 141 -4.38 19.25 10.46
CA LEU A 141 -3.46 19.83 9.46
C LEU A 141 -2.73 21.06 9.97
N ASN A 142 -3.37 21.89 10.79
CA ASN A 142 -2.78 23.12 11.31
C ASN A 142 -1.88 22.89 12.53
N GLU A 143 -2.27 21.99 13.43
CA GLU A 143 -1.65 21.82 14.74
C GLU A 143 -0.96 20.44 14.89
N GLY A 144 -1.37 19.44 14.12
CA GLY A 144 -0.93 18.06 14.18
C GLY A 144 -0.04 17.60 13.03
N ILE A 145 0.49 18.50 12.21
CA ILE A 145 1.22 18.15 10.98
C ILE A 145 2.43 17.22 11.22
N ASN A 146 2.99 17.22 12.40
CA ASN A 146 4.11 16.35 12.78
C ASN A 146 3.68 15.00 13.37
N ALA A 147 2.39 14.75 13.57
CA ALA A 147 1.91 13.51 14.16
C ALA A 147 2.38 12.24 13.39
N PRO A 148 2.40 12.23 12.05
CA PRO A 148 2.91 11.09 11.29
C PRO A 148 4.36 10.73 11.60
N LEU A 149 5.22 11.71 11.91
CA LEU A 149 6.64 11.48 12.20
C LEU A 149 6.84 10.61 13.45
N TYR A 150 5.99 10.78 14.46
CA TYR A 150 6.04 9.95 15.68
C TYR A 150 5.56 8.54 15.41
N MET A 151 4.46 8.39 14.69
CA MET A 151 3.91 7.07 14.33
C MET A 151 4.86 6.28 13.41
N ASN A 152 5.53 6.96 12.48
CA ASN A 152 6.47 6.31 11.57
C ASN A 152 7.65 5.65 12.31
N ARG A 153 8.09 6.19 13.44
CA ARG A 153 9.13 5.53 14.27
C ARG A 153 8.69 4.15 14.73
N ASP A 154 7.47 4.06 15.24
CA ASP A 154 6.89 2.79 15.67
C ASP A 154 6.70 1.84 14.49
N TYR A 155 6.22 2.35 13.35
CA TYR A 155 6.04 1.53 12.14
C TYR A 155 7.36 0.99 11.61
N ILE A 156 8.44 1.77 11.63
CA ILE A 156 9.77 1.32 11.21
C ILE A 156 10.27 0.18 12.11
N GLU A 157 10.13 0.31 13.44
CA GLU A 157 10.52 -0.74 14.39
C GLU A 157 9.74 -2.03 14.16
N ARG A 158 8.42 -1.92 14.04
CA ARG A 158 7.51 -3.05 13.80
C ARG A 158 7.77 -3.73 12.45
N ARG A 159 7.99 -2.94 11.41
CA ARG A 159 8.38 -3.44 10.08
C ARG A 159 9.68 -4.24 10.14
N ASN A 160 10.71 -3.69 10.78
CA ASN A 160 12.01 -4.34 10.86
C ASN A 160 11.89 -5.69 11.60
N TYR A 161 11.18 -5.71 12.72
CA TYR A 161 10.90 -6.94 13.45
C TYR A 161 10.18 -7.98 12.57
N LEU A 162 9.11 -7.58 11.87
CA LEU A 162 8.37 -8.51 11.01
C LEU A 162 9.20 -9.00 9.85
N LYS A 163 9.99 -8.12 9.22
CA LYS A 163 10.87 -8.50 8.13
C LYS A 163 11.84 -9.60 8.56
N GLU A 164 12.61 -9.36 9.63
CA GLU A 164 13.56 -10.33 10.17
C GLU A 164 12.88 -11.65 10.55
N LYS A 165 11.73 -11.56 11.21
CA LYS A 165 11.00 -12.75 11.66
C LYS A 165 10.44 -13.56 10.49
N LEU A 166 9.85 -12.94 9.49
CA LEU A 166 9.32 -13.62 8.31
C LEU A 166 10.45 -14.27 7.48
N GLU A 167 11.54 -13.55 7.26
CA GLU A 167 12.72 -14.10 6.59
C GLU A 167 13.28 -15.33 7.35
N SER A 168 13.36 -15.27 8.68
CA SER A 168 13.78 -16.41 9.52
C SER A 168 12.82 -17.61 9.45
N LEU A 169 11.55 -17.38 9.13
CA LEU A 169 10.54 -18.43 8.91
C LEU A 169 10.50 -18.92 7.45
N GLY A 170 11.37 -18.40 6.58
CA GLY A 170 11.49 -18.83 5.20
C GLY A 170 10.55 -18.18 4.20
N PHE A 171 9.89 -17.09 4.59
CA PHE A 171 9.14 -16.27 3.64
C PHE A 171 10.08 -15.44 2.77
N GLU A 172 9.74 -15.32 1.51
CA GLU A 172 10.48 -14.46 0.58
C GLU A 172 9.83 -13.06 0.56
N LEU A 173 10.66 -12.03 0.71
CA LEU A 173 10.26 -10.63 0.65
C LEU A 173 10.79 -9.99 -0.64
N THR A 174 10.04 -10.14 -1.73
CA THR A 174 10.36 -9.52 -3.02
C THR A 174 10.22 -8.00 -2.95
N ALA A 175 9.14 -7.51 -2.31
CA ALA A 175 8.94 -6.08 -2.10
C ALA A 175 9.63 -5.58 -0.84
N GLN A 176 10.29 -4.42 -0.92
CA GLN A 176 10.80 -3.72 0.26
C GLN A 176 9.74 -2.76 0.78
N PRO A 177 9.16 -3.00 1.98
CA PRO A 177 8.09 -2.16 2.53
C PRO A 177 8.65 -0.87 3.14
N GLU A 178 8.94 0.12 2.30
CA GLU A 178 9.52 1.40 2.69
C GLU A 178 8.47 2.49 2.95
N GLY A 179 7.19 2.11 2.89
CA GLY A 179 6.04 2.97 3.21
C GLY A 179 4.81 2.19 3.59
N ALA A 180 3.71 2.90 3.85
CA ALA A 180 2.46 2.37 4.40
C ALA A 180 2.69 1.63 5.74
N PHE A 181 1.92 0.61 6.06
CA PHE A 181 2.11 -0.25 7.24
C PHE A 181 1.75 -1.71 6.94
N TYR A 182 2.19 -2.17 5.75
CA TYR A 182 1.97 -3.53 5.27
C TYR A 182 3.28 -4.17 4.83
N ILE A 183 3.35 -5.50 4.99
CA ILE A 183 4.37 -6.34 4.41
C ILE A 183 3.69 -7.42 3.59
N PHE A 184 4.28 -7.77 2.43
CA PHE A 184 3.65 -8.62 1.42
C PHE A 184 4.57 -9.77 1.01
N PRO A 185 4.80 -10.76 1.92
CA PRO A 185 5.66 -11.90 1.66
C PRO A 185 5.02 -12.90 0.70
N SER A 186 5.85 -13.56 -0.09
CA SER A 186 5.50 -14.76 -0.85
C SER A 186 5.38 -15.96 0.09
N ILE A 187 4.33 -16.75 -0.11
CA ILE A 187 4.11 -18.04 0.57
C ILE A 187 4.35 -19.24 -0.34
N LYS A 188 4.85 -19.02 -1.55
CA LYS A 188 5.04 -20.07 -2.57
C LYS A 188 5.97 -21.22 -2.11
N ARG A 189 6.81 -20.96 -1.12
CA ARG A 189 7.59 -22.01 -0.44
C ARG A 189 6.72 -23.04 0.28
N PHE A 190 5.58 -22.62 0.79
CA PHE A 190 4.65 -23.46 1.56
C PHE A 190 3.52 -23.98 0.69
N THR A 191 2.87 -23.09 -0.06
CA THR A 191 1.76 -23.40 -0.95
C THR A 191 1.55 -22.26 -1.97
N GLU A 192 0.91 -22.58 -3.10
CA GLU A 192 0.44 -21.57 -4.06
C GLU A 192 -0.99 -21.08 -3.78
N ASN A 193 -1.72 -21.74 -2.87
CA ASN A 193 -3.08 -21.38 -2.54
C ASN A 193 -3.11 -20.44 -1.32
N ASP A 194 -2.95 -19.14 -1.58
CA ASP A 194 -2.91 -18.10 -0.57
C ASP A 194 -4.23 -17.95 0.19
N PHE A 195 -5.36 -18.20 -0.45
CA PHE A 195 -6.67 -18.12 0.20
C PHE A 195 -6.84 -19.22 1.25
N GLU A 196 -6.63 -20.48 0.87
CA GLU A 196 -6.74 -21.61 1.80
C GLU A 196 -5.71 -21.50 2.92
N PHE A 197 -4.48 -21.04 2.62
CA PHE A 197 -3.47 -20.80 3.64
C PHE A 197 -3.94 -19.79 4.68
N CYS A 198 -4.49 -18.65 4.25
CA CYS A 198 -5.02 -17.64 5.19
C CYS A 198 -6.19 -18.14 6.01
N VAL A 199 -7.10 -18.93 5.43
CA VAL A 199 -8.22 -19.53 6.15
C VAL A 199 -7.73 -20.54 7.18
N ASP A 200 -6.82 -21.43 6.80
CA ASP A 200 -6.29 -22.47 7.68
C ASP A 200 -5.50 -21.87 8.87
N VAL A 201 -4.66 -20.85 8.60
CA VAL A 201 -3.96 -20.10 9.66
C VAL A 201 -4.94 -19.38 10.59
N LEU A 202 -6.01 -18.81 10.04
CA LEU A 202 -7.05 -18.17 10.85
C LEU A 202 -7.74 -19.17 11.79
N GLU A 203 -8.13 -20.32 11.28
CA GLU A 203 -8.86 -21.33 12.05
C GLU A 203 -7.97 -22.03 13.08
N LYS A 204 -6.74 -22.39 12.73
CA LYS A 204 -5.85 -23.19 13.58
C LYS A 204 -4.92 -22.38 14.47
N ALA A 205 -4.46 -21.21 13.98
CA ALA A 205 -3.54 -20.35 14.71
C ALA A 205 -4.18 -19.07 15.24
N HIS A 206 -5.44 -18.81 14.93
CA HIS A 206 -6.16 -17.58 15.32
C HIS A 206 -5.39 -16.30 14.89
N LEU A 207 -4.84 -16.33 13.68
CA LEU A 207 -4.11 -15.21 13.09
C LEU A 207 -4.72 -14.84 11.74
N ALA A 208 -5.29 -13.64 11.66
CA ALA A 208 -5.87 -13.11 10.42
C ALA A 208 -4.81 -12.44 9.55
N MET A 209 -4.75 -12.87 8.30
CA MET A 209 -3.95 -12.27 7.23
C MET A 209 -4.83 -12.11 5.99
N VAL A 210 -4.41 -11.28 5.04
CA VAL A 210 -5.19 -11.09 3.81
C VAL A 210 -4.49 -11.81 2.66
N PRO A 211 -5.19 -12.73 1.96
CA PRO A 211 -4.61 -13.38 0.79
C PRO A 211 -4.36 -12.37 -0.33
N GLY A 212 -3.26 -12.51 -1.04
CA GLY A 212 -2.87 -11.61 -2.12
C GLY A 212 -3.85 -11.65 -3.29
N SER A 213 -4.45 -12.83 -3.54
CA SER A 213 -5.52 -13.01 -4.54
C SER A 213 -6.77 -12.14 -4.29
N SER A 214 -6.98 -11.66 -3.05
CA SER A 214 -8.06 -10.71 -2.74
C SER A 214 -7.84 -9.31 -3.32
N PHE A 215 -6.63 -8.97 -3.74
CA PHE A 215 -6.33 -7.70 -4.41
C PHE A 215 -6.48 -7.84 -5.92
N THR A 216 -5.80 -8.82 -6.49
CA THR A 216 -5.86 -9.18 -7.91
C THR A 216 -5.39 -10.62 -8.10
N ASP A 217 -5.68 -11.23 -9.25
CA ASP A 217 -5.15 -12.56 -9.58
C ASP A 217 -3.62 -12.60 -9.62
N ILE A 218 -2.96 -11.47 -9.87
CA ILE A 218 -1.51 -11.28 -9.86
C ILE A 218 -0.93 -11.48 -8.45
N GLY A 219 -1.70 -11.14 -7.42
CA GLY A 219 -1.30 -11.30 -6.02
C GLY A 219 -1.33 -12.73 -5.49
N LYS A 220 -1.71 -13.72 -6.31
CA LYS A 220 -1.76 -15.13 -5.92
C LYS A 220 -0.41 -15.66 -5.47
N GLY A 221 -0.40 -16.39 -4.36
CA GLY A 221 0.83 -16.89 -3.73
C GLY A 221 1.55 -15.91 -2.84
N TYR A 222 0.90 -14.77 -2.53
CA TYR A 222 1.35 -13.78 -1.55
C TYR A 222 0.31 -13.60 -0.44
N ILE A 223 0.73 -13.03 0.69
CA ILE A 223 -0.18 -12.62 1.78
C ILE A 223 0.16 -11.22 2.24
N ARG A 224 -0.84 -10.44 2.66
CA ARG A 224 -0.63 -9.15 3.31
C ARG A 224 -0.74 -9.27 4.81
N ILE A 225 0.28 -8.79 5.52
CA ILE A 225 0.30 -8.63 6.97
C ILE A 225 0.35 -7.14 7.28
N SER A 226 -0.53 -6.67 8.17
CA SER A 226 -0.50 -5.30 8.69
C SER A 226 0.33 -5.24 9.97
N TYR A 227 1.17 -4.21 10.10
CA TYR A 227 1.90 -3.92 11.35
C TYR A 227 1.40 -2.66 12.07
N ALA A 228 0.16 -2.25 11.79
CA ALA A 228 -0.53 -1.19 12.54
C ALA A 228 -1.08 -1.67 13.90
N TYR A 229 -0.35 -2.56 14.56
CA TYR A 229 -0.63 -3.10 15.89
C TYR A 229 0.58 -2.84 16.81
N ASP A 230 0.40 -2.95 18.12
CA ASP A 230 1.52 -2.86 19.06
C ASP A 230 2.51 -4.04 18.90
N MET A 231 3.74 -3.84 19.36
CA MET A 231 4.82 -4.83 19.22
C MET A 231 4.51 -6.16 19.92
N GLU A 232 3.82 -6.14 21.05
CA GLU A 232 3.47 -7.36 21.80
C GLU A 232 2.47 -8.21 20.99
N THR A 233 1.46 -7.57 20.42
CA THR A 233 0.48 -8.21 19.53
C THR A 233 1.15 -8.82 18.29
N LEU A 234 2.10 -8.10 17.68
CA LEU A 234 2.86 -8.60 16.54
C LEU A 234 3.72 -9.83 16.91
N LYS A 235 4.41 -9.77 18.05
CA LYS A 235 5.21 -10.91 18.56
C LYS A 235 4.33 -12.14 18.83
N LYS A 236 3.16 -11.96 19.44
CA LYS A 236 2.19 -13.05 19.63
C LYS A 236 1.71 -13.63 18.30
N GLY A 237 1.41 -12.77 17.33
CA GLY A 237 1.01 -13.21 15.98
C GLY A 237 2.09 -14.02 15.30
N MET A 238 3.33 -13.56 15.32
CA MET A 238 4.45 -14.27 14.70
C MET A 238 4.78 -15.60 15.40
N HIS A 239 4.64 -15.67 16.71
CA HIS A 239 4.80 -16.94 17.44
C HIS A 239 3.71 -17.96 17.04
N ARG A 240 2.46 -17.53 16.88
CA ARG A 240 1.38 -18.38 16.39
C ARG A 240 1.65 -18.88 14.99
N LEU A 241 2.11 -18.01 14.09
CA LEU A 241 2.48 -18.38 12.73
C LEU A 241 3.62 -19.40 12.71
N GLU A 242 4.65 -19.20 13.51
CA GLU A 242 5.77 -20.13 13.65
C GLU A 242 5.33 -21.53 14.10
N ASN A 243 4.52 -21.61 15.16
CA ASN A 243 3.99 -22.88 15.65
C ASN A 243 3.14 -23.58 14.59
N TYR A 244 2.32 -22.82 13.88
CA TYR A 244 1.51 -23.35 12.79
C TYR A 244 2.38 -23.94 11.66
N LEU A 245 3.41 -23.20 11.24
CA LEU A 245 4.33 -23.68 10.17
C LEU A 245 5.10 -24.91 10.61
N GLN A 246 5.57 -24.99 11.85
CA GLN A 246 6.25 -26.17 12.39
C GLN A 246 5.36 -27.41 12.37
N GLN A 247 4.06 -27.24 12.62
CA GLN A 247 3.11 -28.36 12.67
C GLN A 247 2.64 -28.80 11.26
N HIS A 248 2.46 -27.88 10.35
CA HIS A 248 1.82 -28.13 9.05
C HIS A 248 2.80 -28.17 7.87
N TYR A 249 4.02 -27.59 8.03
CA TYR A 249 5.06 -27.49 7.00
C TYR A 249 6.45 -27.86 7.56
N PRO A 250 6.59 -29.00 8.28
CA PRO A 250 7.84 -29.35 8.97
C PRO A 250 9.04 -29.52 8.02
N GLU A 251 8.83 -30.02 6.82
CA GLU A 251 9.90 -30.21 5.83
C GLU A 251 10.47 -28.86 5.35
N GLN A 252 9.60 -27.90 5.07
CA GLN A 252 9.98 -26.54 4.67
C GLN A 252 10.71 -25.80 5.81
N MET A 253 10.33 -26.06 7.06
CA MET A 253 10.98 -25.47 8.24
C MET A 253 12.35 -26.11 8.53
N LEU A 254 12.49 -27.44 8.39
CA LEU A 254 13.77 -28.13 8.60
C LEU A 254 14.85 -27.71 7.60
N SER A 255 14.48 -27.41 6.36
CA SER A 255 15.44 -26.98 5.33
C SER A 255 16.07 -25.61 5.63
N LEU A 256 15.53 -24.81 6.55
CA LEU A 256 16.11 -23.53 6.98
C LEU A 256 17.34 -23.74 7.92
N ILE A 257 17.36 -24.84 8.67
CA ILE A 257 18.43 -25.15 9.64
C ILE A 257 19.73 -25.58 8.94
N HIS A 258 19.63 -26.06 7.70
CA HIS A 258 20.81 -26.55 6.93
C HIS A 258 21.46 -25.48 6.05
N ILE A 259 20.95 -24.25 6.01
CA ILE A 259 21.48 -23.14 5.20
C ILE A 259 22.20 -22.09 6.08
N SER A 260 22.08 -22.17 7.39
CA SER A 260 22.79 -21.36 8.38
C SER A 260 24.06 -22.11 8.83
#